data_2170f8f9b874c50560009b6115392398
#
_entry.id   2170f8f9b874c50560009b6115392398
#
_cell.length_a   1.000
_cell.length_b   1.000
_cell.length_c   1.000
_cell.angle_alpha   90.00
_cell.angle_beta   90.00
_cell.angle_gamma   90.00
#
_symmetry.space_group_name_H-M   'P 1'
#
loop_
_entity.id
_entity.type
_entity.pdbx_description
1 polymer ?
#
loop_
_entity_poly.entity_id
_entity_poly.type
_entity_poly.pdbx_seq_one_letter_code
_entity_poly.pdbx_strand_id
1 'polypeptide(L)'
;MTDVEAAAVAFVQHEARLLDDRLFDDWEALWAADGMYWIPGERDDIEAFALVQDNRNRITTRIRQMLDADRHSQRPPSRTARTVSASHATAAEGEVLVRSSFVLLESRLDKLTQWGGVYEHRLRVSDDGVLLMALKKVLLVNRDQALSTMAFLL
;
A
#
# COMPACT_ATOMS: atom_id res chain seq x y z
N MET A 1 0.32 -1.45 24.63
CA MET A 1 -0.39 -1.21 23.35
C MET A 1 -1.87 -1.09 23.65
N THR A 2 -2.48 -0.02 23.21
CA THR A 2 -3.92 0.21 23.35
C THR A 2 -4.72 -0.65 22.37
N ASP A 3 -6.03 -0.80 22.59
CA ASP A 3 -6.88 -1.58 21.69
C ASP A 3 -6.88 -1.02 20.26
N VAL A 4 -6.85 0.31 20.11
CA VAL A 4 -6.79 0.96 18.79
C VAL A 4 -5.46 0.75 18.10
N GLU A 5 -4.36 0.72 18.83
CA GLU A 5 -3.04 0.41 18.27
C GLU A 5 -2.96 -1.05 17.83
N ALA A 6 -3.51 -1.97 18.60
CA ALA A 6 -3.61 -3.37 18.22
C ALA A 6 -4.48 -3.56 16.97
N ALA A 7 -5.61 -2.86 16.88
CA ALA A 7 -6.47 -2.86 15.71
C ALA A 7 -5.75 -2.29 14.47
N ALA A 8 -4.95 -1.25 14.64
CA ALA A 8 -4.16 -0.66 13.56
C ALA A 8 -3.09 -1.61 13.01
N VAL A 9 -2.41 -2.34 13.89
CA VAL A 9 -1.47 -3.40 13.47
C VAL A 9 -2.18 -4.49 12.67
N ALA A 10 -3.33 -4.96 13.17
CA ALA A 10 -4.14 -5.96 12.47
C ALA A 10 -4.66 -5.44 11.12
N PHE A 11 -5.02 -4.16 11.05
CA PHE A 11 -5.45 -3.50 9.80
C PHE A 11 -4.35 -3.57 8.73
N VAL A 12 -3.12 -3.20 9.05
CA VAL A 12 -1.99 -3.23 8.11
C VAL A 12 -1.71 -4.66 7.62
N GLN A 13 -1.81 -5.65 8.48
CA GLN A 13 -1.66 -7.05 8.09
C GLN A 13 -2.81 -7.54 7.21
N HIS A 14 -4.03 -7.09 7.48
CA HIS A 14 -5.20 -7.40 6.64
C HIS A 14 -5.07 -6.74 5.27
N GLU A 15 -4.69 -5.49 5.21
CA GLU A 15 -4.42 -4.74 3.98
C GLU A 15 -3.44 -5.47 3.06
N ALA A 16 -2.34 -5.96 3.63
CA ALA A 16 -1.34 -6.73 2.91
C ALA A 16 -1.93 -8.01 2.27
N ARG A 17 -2.79 -8.73 3.01
CA ARG A 17 -3.45 -9.94 2.49
C ARG A 17 -4.42 -9.62 1.34
N LEU A 18 -5.19 -8.55 1.44
CA LEU A 18 -6.10 -8.14 0.37
C LEU A 18 -5.35 -7.89 -0.94
N LEU A 19 -4.19 -7.27 -0.88
CA LEU A 19 -3.36 -7.01 -2.06
C LEU A 19 -2.81 -8.31 -2.66
N ASP A 20 -2.30 -9.23 -1.84
CA ASP A 20 -1.75 -10.50 -2.31
C ASP A 20 -2.84 -11.43 -2.86
N ASP A 21 -4.02 -11.40 -2.27
CA ASP A 21 -5.20 -12.16 -2.72
C ASP A 21 -5.92 -11.46 -3.88
N ARG A 22 -5.45 -10.29 -4.32
CA ARG A 22 -6.01 -9.50 -5.42
C ARG A 22 -7.46 -9.07 -5.20
N LEU A 23 -7.85 -8.88 -3.95
CA LEU A 23 -9.17 -8.40 -3.53
C LEU A 23 -9.18 -6.86 -3.55
N PHE A 24 -9.03 -6.29 -4.74
CA PHE A 24 -8.79 -4.85 -4.90
C PHE A 24 -10.01 -3.98 -4.56
N ASP A 25 -11.23 -4.48 -4.74
CA ASP A 25 -12.43 -3.73 -4.33
C ASP A 25 -12.50 -3.63 -2.79
N ASP A 26 -12.15 -4.71 -2.08
CA ASP A 26 -12.07 -4.70 -0.62
C ASP A 26 -10.92 -3.81 -0.13
N TRP A 27 -9.79 -3.81 -0.83
CA TRP A 27 -8.68 -2.91 -0.54
C TRP A 27 -9.06 -1.44 -0.77
N GLU A 28 -9.81 -1.15 -1.83
CA GLU A 28 -10.31 0.20 -2.09
C GLU A 28 -11.22 0.70 -0.96
N ALA A 29 -12.04 -0.18 -0.39
CA ALA A 29 -12.94 0.15 0.71
C ALA A 29 -12.22 0.52 2.02
N LEU A 30 -10.93 0.20 2.16
CA LEU A 30 -10.13 0.60 3.32
C LEU A 30 -9.75 2.08 3.33
N TRP A 31 -9.89 2.78 2.20
CA TRP A 31 -9.42 4.15 2.06
C TRP A 31 -10.41 5.18 2.58
N ALA A 32 -9.89 6.18 3.30
CA ALA A 32 -10.63 7.40 3.60
C ALA A 32 -10.91 8.19 2.30
N ALA A 33 -11.95 9.03 2.33
CA ALA A 33 -12.36 9.83 1.16
C ALA A 33 -11.25 10.78 0.67
N ASP A 34 -10.38 11.22 1.55
CA ASP A 34 -9.22 12.09 1.27
C ASP A 34 -7.88 11.32 1.28
N GLY A 35 -7.92 10.00 1.13
CA GLY A 35 -6.76 9.15 1.21
C GLY A 35 -5.72 9.41 0.11
N MET A 36 -4.45 9.18 0.44
CA MET A 36 -3.33 9.31 -0.49
C MET A 36 -2.46 8.05 -0.49
N TYR A 37 -2.21 7.52 -1.69
CA TYR A 37 -1.22 6.48 -1.95
C TYR A 37 0.03 7.11 -2.54
N TRP A 38 1.15 7.02 -1.82
CA TRP A 38 2.36 7.76 -2.15
C TRP A 38 3.60 6.85 -2.09
N ILE A 39 4.31 6.80 -3.20
CA ILE A 39 5.61 6.15 -3.32
C ILE A 39 6.61 7.23 -3.75
N PRO A 40 7.31 7.87 -2.79
CA PRO A 40 8.33 8.86 -3.10
C PRO A 40 9.43 8.29 -4.00
N GLY A 41 10.02 9.15 -4.83
CA GLY A 41 11.26 8.87 -5.51
C GLY A 41 12.47 9.01 -4.58
N GLU A 42 13.59 9.46 -5.12
CA GLU A 42 14.84 9.63 -4.36
C GLU A 42 14.67 10.50 -3.11
N ARG A 43 13.90 11.59 -3.22
CA ARG A 43 13.63 12.50 -2.10
C ARG A 43 12.27 12.21 -1.48
N ASP A 44 12.27 12.07 -0.16
CA ASP A 44 11.05 11.97 0.66
C ASP A 44 10.47 13.38 0.90
N ASP A 45 9.95 13.97 -0.15
CA ASP A 45 9.39 15.32 -0.19
C ASP A 45 8.16 15.29 -1.09
N ILE A 46 7.03 15.78 -0.56
CA ILE A 46 5.74 15.77 -1.26
C ILE A 46 5.75 16.58 -2.56
N GLU A 47 6.62 17.56 -2.69
CA GLU A 47 6.76 18.40 -3.88
C GLU A 47 7.83 17.88 -4.85
N ALA A 48 8.60 16.88 -4.46
CA ALA A 48 9.59 16.25 -5.32
C ALA A 48 8.92 15.20 -6.24
N PHE A 49 9.70 14.73 -7.22
CA PHE A 49 9.28 13.61 -8.07
C PHE A 49 8.89 12.40 -7.24
N ALA A 50 7.74 11.80 -7.53
CA ALA A 50 7.26 10.57 -6.94
C ALA A 50 7.02 9.49 -8.00
N LEU A 51 7.25 8.23 -7.64
CA LEU A 51 6.90 7.09 -8.49
C LEU A 51 5.38 6.95 -8.57
N VAL A 52 4.69 7.16 -7.46
CA VAL A 52 3.23 7.21 -7.36
C VAL A 52 2.87 8.31 -6.36
N GLN A 53 1.88 9.12 -6.70
CA GLN A 53 1.26 10.10 -5.81
C GLN A 53 -0.20 10.23 -6.22
N ASP A 54 -1.01 9.32 -5.70
CA ASP A 54 -2.40 9.17 -6.08
C ASP A 54 -3.33 9.65 -4.96
N ASN A 55 -4.23 10.58 -5.30
CA ASN A 55 -5.38 10.90 -4.46
C ASN A 55 -6.45 9.80 -4.57
N ARG A 56 -7.55 9.92 -3.83
CA ARG A 56 -8.60 8.91 -3.77
C ARG A 56 -9.18 8.54 -5.15
N ASN A 57 -9.39 9.53 -6.02
CA ASN A 57 -9.92 9.29 -7.37
C ASN A 57 -8.91 8.56 -8.26
N ARG A 58 -7.64 8.89 -8.15
CA ARG A 58 -6.58 8.21 -8.91
C ARG A 58 -6.35 6.78 -8.43
N ILE A 59 -6.53 6.52 -7.14
CA ILE A 59 -6.51 5.15 -6.59
C ILE A 59 -7.58 4.30 -7.25
N THR A 60 -8.81 4.80 -7.32
CA THR A 60 -9.92 4.12 -8.02
C THR A 60 -9.58 3.85 -9.48
N THR A 61 -9.06 4.85 -10.19
CA THR A 61 -8.66 4.71 -11.60
C THR A 61 -7.59 3.65 -11.78
N ARG A 62 -6.58 3.64 -10.92
CA ARG A 62 -5.49 2.64 -10.95
C ARG A 62 -6.01 1.22 -10.77
N ILE A 63 -6.91 1.01 -9.81
CA ILE A 63 -7.53 -0.29 -9.57
C ILE A 63 -8.29 -0.76 -10.82
N ARG A 64 -9.09 0.11 -11.42
CA ARG A 64 -9.84 -0.22 -12.64
C ARG A 64 -8.93 -0.57 -13.81
N GLN A 65 -7.86 0.18 -14.00
CA GLN A 65 -6.86 -0.11 -15.04
C GLN A 65 -6.19 -1.47 -14.81
N MET A 66 -5.87 -1.84 -13.57
CA MET A 66 -5.32 -3.15 -13.25
C MET A 66 -6.31 -4.28 -13.55
N LEU A 67 -7.58 -4.12 -13.15
CA LEU A 67 -8.63 -5.12 -13.41
C LEU A 67 -8.93 -5.25 -14.91
N ASP A 68 -8.94 -4.16 -15.65
CA ASP A 68 -9.12 -4.19 -17.10
C ASP A 68 -7.93 -4.84 -17.82
N ALA A 69 -6.71 -4.56 -17.41
CA ALA A 69 -5.52 -5.20 -17.93
C ALA A 69 -5.55 -6.72 -17.72
N ASP A 70 -6.05 -7.19 -16.56
CA ASP A 70 -6.22 -8.61 -16.27
C ASP A 70 -7.29 -9.28 -17.15
N ARG A 71 -8.33 -8.55 -17.53
CA ARG A 71 -9.43 -9.05 -18.39
C ARG A 71 -9.06 -9.10 -19.86
N HIS A 72 -8.28 -8.14 -20.34
CA HIS A 72 -8.02 -7.92 -21.75
C HIS A 72 -6.58 -8.22 -22.16
N SER A 73 -5.68 -8.41 -21.21
CA SER A 73 -4.29 -8.73 -21.47
C SER A 73 -4.11 -10.25 -21.61
N GLN A 74 -3.41 -10.67 -22.67
CA GLN A 74 -2.92 -12.05 -22.80
C GLN A 74 -1.73 -12.33 -21.86
N ARG A 75 -1.29 -11.33 -21.09
CA ARG A 75 -0.20 -11.45 -20.13
C ARG A 75 -0.76 -11.85 -18.77
N PRO A 76 -0.18 -12.85 -18.10
CA PRO A 76 -0.64 -13.18 -16.76
C PRO A 76 -0.42 -11.98 -15.82
N PRO A 77 -1.33 -11.76 -14.84
CA PRO A 77 -1.13 -10.76 -13.82
C PRO A 77 0.07 -11.11 -12.93
N SER A 78 0.66 -10.09 -12.30
CA SER A 78 1.66 -10.31 -11.26
C SER A 78 1.03 -11.05 -10.09
N ARG A 79 1.71 -12.10 -9.62
CA ARG A 79 1.38 -12.77 -8.35
C ARG A 79 2.35 -12.27 -7.30
N THR A 80 1.82 -11.86 -6.17
CA THR A 80 2.62 -11.28 -5.09
C THR A 80 2.44 -12.06 -3.79
N ALA A 81 3.49 -12.08 -3.00
CA ALA A 81 3.47 -12.53 -1.62
C ALA A 81 4.33 -11.58 -0.81
N ARG A 82 3.80 -11.03 0.27
CA ARG A 82 4.54 -10.08 1.10
C ARG A 82 4.55 -10.46 2.56
N THR A 83 5.66 -10.16 3.21
CA THR A 83 5.80 -10.20 4.66
C THR A 83 5.88 -8.77 5.16
N VAL A 84 5.08 -8.45 6.16
CA VAL A 84 5.01 -7.12 6.78
C VAL A 84 5.28 -7.26 8.27
N SER A 85 6.27 -6.52 8.77
CA SER A 85 6.63 -6.51 10.19
C SER A 85 5.86 -5.44 10.97
N ALA A 86 4.54 -5.36 10.80
CA ALA A 86 3.70 -4.45 11.56
C ALA A 86 3.54 -4.97 12.99
N SER A 87 4.31 -4.43 13.91
CA SER A 87 4.29 -4.84 15.33
C SER A 87 4.10 -3.67 16.28
N HIS A 88 4.17 -2.46 15.79
CA HIS A 88 4.08 -1.24 16.60
C HIS A 88 3.25 -0.18 15.91
N ALA A 89 2.37 0.44 16.69
CA ALA A 89 1.55 1.57 16.27
C ALA A 89 1.59 2.65 17.34
N THR A 90 1.37 3.89 16.95
CA THR A 90 1.33 5.04 17.86
C THR A 90 0.06 5.85 17.60
N ALA A 91 -0.80 5.94 18.59
CA ALA A 91 -1.99 6.80 18.53
C ALA A 91 -1.63 8.25 18.87
N ALA A 92 -2.04 9.19 18.04
CA ALA A 92 -1.84 10.62 18.26
C ALA A 92 -2.93 11.43 17.53
N GLU A 93 -3.57 12.36 18.24
CA GLU A 93 -4.49 13.36 17.68
C GLU A 93 -5.60 12.80 16.78
N GLY A 94 -6.20 11.67 17.15
CA GLY A 94 -7.29 11.04 16.37
C GLY A 94 -6.84 10.20 15.19
N GLU A 95 -5.53 10.06 14.99
CA GLU A 95 -4.94 9.18 14.00
C GLU A 95 -4.07 8.11 14.67
N VAL A 96 -3.80 7.04 13.95
CA VAL A 96 -2.88 5.99 14.38
C VAL A 96 -1.82 5.82 13.29
N LEU A 97 -0.58 6.00 13.69
CA LEU A 97 0.58 5.80 12.81
C LEU A 97 1.11 4.39 12.98
N VAL A 98 1.27 3.67 11.87
CA VAL A 98 1.91 2.36 11.84
C VAL A 98 3.09 2.42 10.89
N ARG A 99 4.28 2.15 11.42
CA ARG A 99 5.49 2.01 10.62
C ARG A 99 5.93 0.55 10.63
N SER A 100 6.15 -0.01 9.46
CA SER A 100 6.54 -1.41 9.30
C SER A 100 7.54 -1.58 8.17
N SER A 101 8.41 -2.58 8.28
CA SER A 101 9.23 -3.02 7.14
C SER A 101 8.46 -4.05 6.34
N PHE A 102 8.77 -4.16 5.06
CA PHE A 102 8.18 -5.19 4.21
C PHE A 102 9.21 -5.79 3.26
N VAL A 103 8.95 -7.03 2.88
CA VAL A 103 9.57 -7.71 1.74
C VAL A 103 8.44 -8.28 0.89
N LEU A 104 8.50 -8.02 -0.41
CA LEU A 104 7.50 -8.47 -1.38
C LEU A 104 8.19 -9.25 -2.48
N LEU A 105 7.67 -10.43 -2.78
CA LEU A 105 8.03 -11.22 -3.94
C LEU A 105 6.97 -11.06 -5.01
N GLU A 106 7.40 -10.74 -6.23
CA GLU A 106 6.53 -10.68 -7.40
C GLU A 106 6.97 -11.72 -8.42
N SER A 107 6.04 -12.54 -8.85
CA SER A 107 6.24 -13.52 -9.92
C SER A 107 5.42 -13.14 -11.14
N ARG A 108 6.09 -12.97 -12.27
CA ARG A 108 5.47 -12.69 -13.57
C ARG A 108 6.37 -13.14 -14.70
N LEU A 109 5.81 -13.81 -15.72
CA LEU A 109 6.52 -14.23 -16.93
C LEU A 109 7.83 -14.97 -16.61
N ASP A 110 7.77 -15.97 -15.74
CA ASP A 110 8.90 -16.79 -15.27
C ASP A 110 10.02 -16.02 -14.59
N LYS A 111 9.75 -14.77 -14.20
CA LYS A 111 10.68 -13.92 -13.46
C LYS A 111 10.16 -13.66 -12.05
N LEU A 112 11.03 -13.94 -11.06
CA LEU A 112 10.81 -13.57 -9.68
C LEU A 112 11.59 -12.29 -9.37
N THR A 113 10.89 -11.25 -8.92
CA THR A 113 11.47 -9.97 -8.51
C THR A 113 11.21 -9.74 -7.04
N GLN A 114 12.18 -9.16 -6.35
CA GLN A 114 12.09 -8.84 -4.94
C GLN A 114 12.03 -7.33 -4.74
N TRP A 115 11.10 -6.91 -3.87
CA TRP A 115 10.92 -5.52 -3.47
C TRP A 115 10.99 -5.43 -1.96
N GLY A 116 11.44 -4.31 -1.43
CA GLY A 116 11.51 -4.14 0.02
C GLY A 116 11.67 -2.68 0.42
N GLY A 117 11.31 -2.40 1.64
CA GLY A 117 11.37 -1.05 2.19
C GLY A 117 10.54 -0.90 3.45
N VAL A 118 9.99 0.28 3.61
CA VAL A 118 9.19 0.68 4.76
C VAL A 118 7.82 1.16 4.30
N TYR A 119 6.78 0.69 4.97
CA TYR A 119 5.45 1.28 4.92
C TYR A 119 5.26 2.25 6.09
N GLU A 120 4.68 3.39 5.80
CA GLU A 120 4.13 4.32 6.78
C GLU A 120 2.63 4.46 6.49
N HIS A 121 1.81 3.91 7.39
CA HIS A 121 0.36 4.05 7.31
C HIS A 121 -0.10 5.09 8.31
N ARG A 122 -0.99 5.96 7.88
CA ARG A 122 -1.73 6.85 8.75
C ARG A 122 -3.20 6.46 8.67
N LEU A 123 -3.71 5.95 9.79
CA LEU A 123 -5.08 5.46 9.90
C LEU A 123 -5.90 6.44 10.73
N ARG A 124 -7.14 6.61 10.35
CA ARG A 124 -8.09 7.50 11.03
C ARG A 124 -9.29 6.68 11.48
N VAL A 125 -9.74 6.91 12.69
CA VAL A 125 -10.97 6.31 13.20
C VAL A 125 -12.15 7.13 12.69
N SER A 126 -13.06 6.52 11.95
CA SER A 126 -14.30 7.16 11.50
C SER A 126 -15.28 7.34 12.66
N ASP A 127 -16.35 8.11 12.44
CA ASP A 127 -17.41 8.32 13.44
C ASP A 127 -18.07 7.01 13.89
N ASP A 128 -18.08 6.00 13.01
CA ASP A 128 -18.60 4.66 13.29
C ASP A 128 -17.60 3.76 14.01
N GLY A 129 -16.40 4.26 14.33
CA GLY A 129 -15.35 3.49 15.00
C GLY A 129 -14.53 2.59 14.06
N VAL A 130 -14.69 2.74 12.76
CA VAL A 130 -13.96 1.96 11.75
C VAL A 130 -12.64 2.64 11.40
N LEU A 131 -11.56 1.88 11.32
CA LEU A 131 -10.28 2.39 10.82
C LEU A 131 -10.32 2.55 9.30
N LEU A 132 -9.92 3.72 8.84
CA LEU A 132 -9.76 4.05 7.42
C LEU A 132 -8.34 4.54 7.15
N MET A 133 -7.82 4.21 5.99
CA MET A 133 -6.47 4.57 5.57
C MET A 133 -6.46 5.99 4.97
N ALA A 134 -5.86 6.93 5.68
CA ALA A 134 -5.67 8.30 5.22
C ALA A 134 -4.39 8.47 4.41
N LEU A 135 -3.37 7.66 4.70
CA LEU A 135 -2.10 7.65 3.95
C LEU A 135 -1.53 6.24 3.95
N LYS A 136 -1.11 5.79 2.78
CA LYS A 136 -0.12 4.72 2.63
C LYS A 136 1.08 5.29 1.89
N LYS A 137 2.20 5.40 2.59
CA LYS A 137 3.47 5.84 2.03
C LYS A 137 4.42 4.65 1.97
N VAL A 138 5.04 4.47 0.82
CA VAL A 138 5.96 3.36 0.57
C VAL A 138 7.35 3.92 0.27
N LEU A 139 8.29 3.66 1.16
CA LEU A 139 9.69 4.05 1.02
C LEU A 139 10.49 2.82 0.58
N LEU A 140 10.73 2.69 -0.71
CA LEU A 140 11.57 1.62 -1.25
C LEU A 140 13.03 1.82 -0.81
N VAL A 141 13.68 0.74 -0.42
CA VAL A 141 15.07 0.78 0.04
C VAL A 141 16.04 1.23 -1.05
N ASN A 142 15.69 1.01 -2.31
CA ASN A 142 16.47 1.36 -3.50
C ASN A 142 15.80 2.43 -4.37
N ARG A 143 15.04 3.35 -3.78
CA ARG A 143 14.28 4.38 -4.51
C ARG A 143 15.17 5.40 -5.25
N ASP A 144 16.46 5.45 -4.96
CA ASP A 144 17.49 6.25 -5.61
C ASP A 144 18.12 5.56 -6.84
N GLN A 145 17.67 4.35 -7.16
CA GLN A 145 18.20 3.54 -8.25
C GLN A 145 17.17 3.36 -9.36
N ALA A 146 17.61 2.85 -10.50
CA ALA A 146 16.72 2.43 -11.55
C ALA A 146 15.87 1.23 -11.08
N LEU A 147 14.55 1.39 -11.14
CA LEU A 147 13.59 0.39 -10.68
C LEU A 147 12.99 -0.37 -11.86
N SER A 148 12.68 -1.64 -11.64
CA SER A 148 11.90 -2.43 -12.59
C SER A 148 10.48 -1.87 -12.70
N THR A 149 9.78 -2.19 -13.79
CA THR A 149 8.39 -1.79 -13.98
C THR A 149 7.50 -2.44 -12.91
N MET A 150 6.70 -1.62 -12.25
CA MET A 150 5.69 -2.07 -11.29
C MET A 150 4.33 -2.19 -12.00
N ALA A 151 3.83 -3.42 -12.12
CA ALA A 151 2.49 -3.71 -12.65
C ALA A 151 1.56 -4.24 -11.54
N PHE A 152 1.80 -3.84 -10.30
CA PHE A 152 1.10 -4.29 -9.09
C PHE A 152 1.10 -3.14 -8.06
N LEU A 153 0.36 -3.34 -6.97
CA LEU A 153 0.33 -2.41 -5.83
C LEU A 153 1.34 -2.84 -4.76
N LEU A 154 2.14 -1.88 -4.29
CA LEU A 154 3.07 -2.04 -3.18
C LEU A 154 2.38 -1.89 -1.82
#